data_352a2c8cf5f9dad4636cf4d0f292e4a1
#
_entry.id   352a2c8cf5f9dad4636cf4d0f292e4a1
#
_cell.length_a   1.000
_cell.length_b   1.000
_cell.length_c   1.000
_cell.angle_alpha   90.00
_cell.angle_beta   90.00
_cell.angle_gamma   90.00
#
_symmetry.space_group_name_H-M   'P 1'
#
loop_
_entity.id
_entity.type
_entity.pdbx_description
1 polymer ?
#
loop_
_entity_poly.entity_id
_entity_poly.type
_entity_poly.pdbx_seq_one_letter_code
_entity_poly.pdbx_strand_id
1 'polypeptide(L)'
;IDEVKAALAKGDTEPGVCGPRVRTITACQGAAVCPSGCIDTYALAKELDERYFARELPHKFKFGVTGCQNNCLKAEENDVGIKGAAQISWKEDTCIHCGVCEKACREEAVTFQDGKLVIDTQLCNYCGRCAKSCPVDAWDVNEAFLVSFGGTFGNHISKGREFLPLITSEEQLFRVTDAAIQFFADHANAGERFKFTIDRVGE
;
A
#
# COMPACT_ATOMS: atom_id res chain seq x y z
N ILE A 1 -10.12 8.66 32.96
CA ILE A 1 -9.61 7.91 31.80
C ILE A 1 -10.02 6.43 31.92
N ASP A 2 -9.83 5.80 33.08
CA ASP A 2 -10.09 4.37 33.28
C ASP A 2 -11.58 4.01 33.15
N GLU A 3 -12.48 4.88 33.62
CA GLU A 3 -13.94 4.72 33.42
C GLU A 3 -14.33 4.73 31.94
N VAL A 4 -13.68 5.58 31.14
CA VAL A 4 -13.92 5.66 29.68
C VAL A 4 -13.40 4.40 28.99
N LYS A 5 -12.21 3.91 29.35
CA LYS A 5 -11.67 2.65 28.84
C LYS A 5 -12.59 1.46 29.17
N ALA A 6 -13.07 1.40 30.44
CA ALA A 6 -13.99 0.36 30.86
C ALA A 6 -15.34 0.41 30.12
N ALA A 7 -15.80 1.61 29.76
CA ALA A 7 -17.01 1.77 28.95
C ALA A 7 -16.82 1.34 27.51
N LEU A 8 -15.69 1.68 26.90
CA LEU A 8 -15.34 1.27 25.54
C LEU A 8 -15.17 -0.26 25.42
N ALA A 9 -14.49 -0.87 26.40
CA ALA A 9 -14.32 -2.32 26.44
C ALA A 9 -15.63 -3.11 26.48
N LYS A 10 -16.71 -2.54 27.04
CA LYS A 10 -18.04 -3.16 27.00
C LYS A 10 -18.65 -3.21 25.59
N GLY A 11 -18.18 -2.37 24.69
CA GLY A 11 -18.59 -2.32 23.29
C GLY A 11 -17.56 -2.94 22.33
N ASP A 12 -16.66 -3.79 22.84
CA ASP A 12 -15.57 -4.38 22.07
C ASP A 12 -14.72 -3.35 21.29
N THR A 13 -14.53 -2.16 21.91
CA THR A 13 -13.73 -1.09 21.33
C THR A 13 -12.64 -0.63 22.28
N GLU A 14 -11.54 -0.16 21.71
CA GLU A 14 -10.42 0.39 22.46
C GLU A 14 -10.09 1.82 22.01
N PRO A 15 -9.54 2.67 22.91
CA PRO A 15 -9.11 3.99 22.51
C PRO A 15 -7.86 3.91 21.66
N GLY A 16 -7.79 4.70 20.60
CA GLY A 16 -6.57 4.88 19.82
C GLY A 16 -5.42 5.42 20.66
N VAL A 17 -4.20 5.16 20.23
CA VAL A 17 -2.97 5.59 20.94
C VAL A 17 -2.44 6.92 20.46
N CYS A 18 -1.81 7.65 21.36
CA CYS A 18 -1.08 8.90 21.14
C CYS A 18 0.39 8.76 21.56
N GLY A 19 1.23 9.76 21.23
CA GLY A 19 2.63 9.79 21.63
C GLY A 19 3.59 9.13 20.66
N PRO A 20 4.79 8.76 21.10
CA PRO A 20 5.86 8.17 20.29
C PRO A 20 5.62 6.67 20.09
N ARG A 21 4.65 6.33 19.27
CA ARG A 21 4.18 4.94 19.04
C ARG A 21 3.66 4.77 17.64
N VAL A 22 3.53 3.52 17.21
CA VAL A 22 2.73 3.17 16.04
C VAL A 22 1.28 3.55 16.33
N ARG A 23 0.69 4.32 15.41
CA ARG A 23 -0.69 4.80 15.49
C ARG A 23 -1.64 3.77 14.90
N THR A 24 -2.93 3.94 15.16
CA THR A 24 -3.99 3.19 14.48
C THR A 24 -3.76 3.20 12.97
N ILE A 25 -3.86 2.02 12.36
CA ILE A 25 -3.71 1.86 10.93
C ILE A 25 -4.90 2.48 10.22
N THR A 26 -4.65 3.24 9.17
CA THR A 26 -5.72 3.84 8.36
C THR A 26 -5.79 3.14 7.01
N ALA A 27 -6.99 2.75 6.60
CA ALA A 27 -7.24 2.04 5.36
C ALA A 27 -8.45 2.59 4.61
N CYS A 28 -8.42 2.50 3.28
CA CYS A 28 -9.62 2.71 2.47
C CYS A 28 -10.48 1.43 2.43
N GLN A 29 -11.62 1.45 1.75
CA GLN A 29 -12.55 0.31 1.71
C GLN A 29 -12.05 -0.91 0.90
N GLY A 30 -11.01 -0.76 0.08
CA GLY A 30 -10.37 -1.86 -0.65
C GLY A 30 -11.27 -2.65 -1.59
N ALA A 31 -10.79 -3.83 -1.99
CA ALA A 31 -11.45 -4.69 -2.96
C ALA A 31 -12.80 -5.26 -2.47
N ALA A 32 -13.01 -5.35 -1.15
CA ALA A 32 -14.26 -5.85 -0.60
C ALA A 32 -15.48 -4.98 -0.97
N VAL A 33 -15.29 -3.68 -1.26
CA VAL A 33 -16.37 -2.73 -1.56
C VAL A 33 -16.12 -1.95 -2.85
N CYS A 34 -14.86 -1.57 -3.11
CA CYS A 34 -14.48 -0.70 -4.22
C CYS A 34 -14.13 -1.51 -5.48
N PRO A 35 -14.79 -1.28 -6.64
CA PRO A 35 -14.48 -2.00 -7.88
C PRO A 35 -13.07 -1.73 -8.43
N SER A 36 -12.44 -0.63 -8.01
CA SER A 36 -11.05 -0.33 -8.35
C SER A 36 -10.04 -1.02 -7.43
N GLY A 37 -10.48 -1.59 -6.29
CA GLY A 37 -9.60 -2.26 -5.33
C GLY A 37 -8.84 -3.42 -5.97
N CYS A 38 -7.57 -3.56 -5.62
CA CYS A 38 -6.70 -4.68 -6.01
C CYS A 38 -6.41 -5.62 -4.84
N ILE A 39 -6.57 -5.14 -3.60
CA ILE A 39 -6.30 -5.88 -2.36
C ILE A 39 -7.43 -5.68 -1.35
N ASP A 40 -7.58 -6.62 -0.42
CA ASP A 40 -8.42 -6.44 0.77
C ASP A 40 -7.69 -5.58 1.81
N THR A 41 -7.99 -4.30 1.80
CA THR A 41 -7.35 -3.33 2.71
C THR A 41 -7.80 -3.48 4.16
N TYR A 42 -9.00 -4.03 4.40
CA TYR A 42 -9.49 -4.23 5.76
C TYR A 42 -8.75 -5.38 6.44
N ALA A 43 -8.63 -6.52 5.75
CA ALA A 43 -7.87 -7.66 6.25
C ALA A 43 -6.41 -7.29 6.53
N LEU A 44 -5.75 -6.64 5.56
CA LEU A 44 -4.38 -6.19 5.69
C LEU A 44 -4.20 -5.17 6.84
N ALA A 45 -5.10 -4.18 6.95
CA ALA A 45 -5.01 -3.19 8.03
C ALA A 45 -5.18 -3.80 9.40
N LYS A 46 -6.07 -4.79 9.53
CA LYS A 46 -6.28 -5.53 10.77
C LYS A 46 -5.02 -6.30 11.17
N GLU A 47 -4.38 -6.99 10.24
CA GLU A 47 -3.16 -7.74 10.51
C GLU A 47 -1.99 -6.80 10.87
N LEU A 48 -1.85 -5.66 10.18
CA LEU A 48 -0.87 -4.63 10.53
C LEU A 48 -1.13 -4.06 11.94
N ASP A 49 -2.40 -3.83 12.28
CA ASP A 49 -2.77 -3.30 13.60
C ASP A 49 -2.48 -4.33 14.70
N GLU A 50 -2.87 -5.59 14.53
CA GLU A 50 -2.56 -6.68 15.46
C GLU A 50 -1.04 -6.84 15.68
N ARG A 51 -0.24 -6.59 14.65
CA ARG A 51 1.22 -6.77 14.68
C ARG A 51 1.97 -5.58 15.30
N TYR A 52 1.50 -4.36 15.08
CA TYR A 52 2.27 -3.15 15.38
C TYR A 52 1.59 -2.14 16.30
N PHE A 53 0.29 -2.25 16.53
CA PHE A 53 -0.46 -1.26 17.31
C PHE A 53 0.20 -0.95 18.64
N ALA A 54 0.30 0.34 18.96
CA ALA A 54 0.87 0.86 20.19
C ALA A 54 2.35 0.54 20.45
N ARG A 55 3.07 -0.12 19.52
CA ARG A 55 4.51 -0.38 19.67
C ARG A 55 5.25 0.94 19.90
N GLU A 56 6.06 1.01 20.95
CA GLU A 56 6.83 2.18 21.31
C GLU A 56 7.97 2.41 20.32
N LEU A 57 8.15 3.67 19.91
CA LEU A 57 9.13 4.11 18.92
C LEU A 57 9.67 5.49 19.32
N PRO A 58 10.80 5.97 18.78
CA PRO A 58 11.35 7.30 19.09
C PRO A 58 10.39 8.46 18.81
N HIS A 59 9.46 8.31 17.86
CA HIS A 59 8.38 9.25 17.60
C HIS A 59 7.16 8.53 17.00
N LYS A 60 6.06 9.26 16.77
CA LYS A 60 4.85 8.70 16.13
C LYS A 60 5.19 8.09 14.77
N PHE A 61 4.60 6.93 14.50
CA PHE A 61 4.73 6.20 13.25
C PHE A 61 3.34 5.85 12.70
N LYS A 62 3.12 6.07 11.42
CA LYS A 62 1.82 5.91 10.79
C LYS A 62 1.92 4.98 9.59
N PHE A 63 0.94 4.09 9.49
CA PHE A 63 0.66 3.34 8.27
C PHE A 63 -0.58 3.89 7.57
N GLY A 64 -0.52 3.95 6.24
CA GLY A 64 -1.68 4.23 5.40
C GLY A 64 -1.82 3.13 4.35
N VAL A 65 -3.01 2.52 4.24
CA VAL A 65 -3.28 1.43 3.29
C VAL A 65 -4.36 1.85 2.31
N THR A 66 -4.06 1.83 1.02
CA THR A 66 -5.04 2.09 -0.05
C THR A 66 -5.13 0.91 -1.01
N GLY A 67 -6.32 0.59 -1.46
CA GLY A 67 -6.59 -0.64 -2.24
C GLY A 67 -6.17 -0.58 -3.70
N CYS A 68 -5.76 0.57 -4.23
CA CYS A 68 -5.39 0.72 -5.65
C CYS A 68 -4.63 2.02 -5.92
N GLN A 69 -4.23 2.23 -7.18
CA GLN A 69 -3.47 3.40 -7.62
C GLN A 69 -4.25 4.73 -7.59
N ASN A 70 -5.58 4.73 -7.41
CA ASN A 70 -6.33 5.97 -7.18
C ASN A 70 -5.95 6.67 -5.86
N ASN A 71 -5.33 5.92 -4.94
CA ASN A 71 -4.71 6.44 -3.71
C ASN A 71 -5.62 7.39 -2.89
N CYS A 72 -6.91 7.06 -2.77
CA CYS A 72 -7.93 7.91 -2.14
C CYS A 72 -7.63 8.25 -0.68
N LEU A 73 -6.93 7.37 0.04
CA LEU A 73 -6.48 7.59 1.41
C LEU A 73 -5.16 8.37 1.49
N LYS A 74 -4.49 8.59 0.36
CA LYS A 74 -3.16 9.21 0.30
C LYS A 74 -2.14 8.47 1.16
N ALA A 75 -1.98 7.17 0.91
CA ALA A 75 -1.06 6.30 1.64
C ALA A 75 0.36 6.89 1.72
N GLU A 76 0.82 7.52 0.64
CA GLU A 76 2.14 8.14 0.53
C GLU A 76 2.38 9.34 1.47
N GLU A 77 1.37 9.81 2.19
CA GLU A 77 1.49 10.85 3.21
C GLU A 77 1.79 10.28 4.62
N ASN A 78 1.95 8.97 4.72
CA ASN A 78 2.26 8.26 5.97
C ASN A 78 3.73 7.83 6.03
N ASP A 79 4.20 7.47 7.21
CA ASP A 79 5.58 7.02 7.40
C ASP A 79 5.85 5.75 6.58
N VAL A 80 4.88 4.83 6.54
CA VAL A 80 4.80 3.75 5.55
C VAL A 80 3.45 3.82 4.84
N GLY A 81 3.48 3.95 3.53
CA GLY A 81 2.30 3.92 2.67
C GLY A 81 2.27 2.65 1.84
N ILE A 82 1.16 1.91 1.90
CA ILE A 82 0.94 0.67 1.14
C ILE A 82 -0.17 0.91 0.15
N LYS A 83 0.12 0.73 -1.14
CA LYS A 83 -0.86 0.79 -2.22
C LYS A 83 -1.07 -0.59 -2.80
N GLY A 84 -2.32 -1.03 -2.87
CA GLY A 84 -2.69 -2.24 -3.59
C GLY A 84 -2.37 -2.12 -5.07
N ALA A 85 -1.81 -3.17 -5.61
CA ALA A 85 -1.41 -3.33 -6.99
C ALA A 85 -1.88 -4.69 -7.53
N ALA A 86 -1.89 -4.84 -8.84
CA ALA A 86 -2.18 -6.09 -9.52
C ALA A 86 -0.93 -6.57 -10.26
N GLN A 87 -0.38 -7.69 -9.84
CA GLN A 87 0.58 -8.41 -10.66
C GLN A 87 -0.20 -9.15 -11.76
N ILE A 88 0.03 -8.79 -13.00
CA ILE A 88 -0.70 -9.31 -14.14
C ILE A 88 0.21 -10.13 -15.06
N SER A 89 -0.33 -11.21 -15.63
CA SER A 89 0.29 -11.94 -16.74
C SER A 89 -0.74 -12.24 -17.82
N TRP A 90 -0.34 -12.08 -19.08
CA TRP A 90 -1.22 -12.27 -20.23
C TRP A 90 -1.23 -13.74 -20.68
N LYS A 91 -2.44 -14.26 -20.97
CA LYS A 91 -2.69 -15.60 -21.52
C LYS A 91 -2.97 -15.48 -23.01
N GLU A 92 -1.97 -15.74 -23.85
CA GLU A 92 -2.08 -15.64 -25.31
C GLU A 92 -3.17 -16.57 -25.86
N ASP A 93 -3.22 -17.80 -25.37
CA ASP A 93 -4.17 -18.82 -25.84
C ASP A 93 -5.65 -18.45 -25.63
N THR A 94 -5.95 -17.62 -24.64
CA THR A 94 -7.32 -17.17 -24.32
C THR A 94 -7.64 -15.84 -25.01
N CYS A 95 -6.64 -15.11 -25.47
CA CYS A 95 -6.80 -13.77 -26.01
C CYS A 95 -7.44 -13.77 -27.41
N ILE A 96 -8.48 -12.97 -27.60
CA ILE A 96 -9.14 -12.73 -28.90
C ILE A 96 -8.63 -11.49 -29.63
N HIS A 97 -7.56 -10.89 -29.20
CA HIS A 97 -6.91 -9.72 -29.80
C HIS A 97 -7.85 -8.53 -30.04
N CYS A 98 -8.84 -8.30 -29.18
CA CYS A 98 -9.86 -7.25 -29.33
C CYS A 98 -9.36 -5.83 -29.04
N GLY A 99 -8.16 -5.64 -28.46
CA GLY A 99 -7.56 -4.34 -28.15
C GLY A 99 -8.21 -3.57 -26.97
N VAL A 100 -9.16 -4.16 -26.25
CA VAL A 100 -9.85 -3.48 -25.13
C VAL A 100 -8.89 -3.13 -24.01
N CYS A 101 -7.95 -4.01 -23.66
CA CYS A 101 -6.95 -3.79 -22.62
C CYS A 101 -5.99 -2.64 -22.96
N GLU A 102 -5.59 -2.50 -24.22
CA GLU A 102 -4.79 -1.39 -24.71
C GLU A 102 -5.53 -0.06 -24.55
N LYS A 103 -6.79 0.03 -25.02
CA LYS A 103 -7.64 1.21 -24.87
C LYS A 103 -7.97 1.55 -23.41
N ALA A 104 -8.02 0.56 -22.53
CA ALA A 104 -8.30 0.74 -21.12
C ALA A 104 -7.10 1.25 -20.32
N CYS A 105 -5.88 1.09 -20.85
CA CYS A 105 -4.66 1.51 -20.18
C CYS A 105 -4.51 3.04 -20.23
N ARG A 106 -4.58 3.68 -19.07
CA ARG A 106 -4.41 5.14 -18.96
C ARG A 106 -2.96 5.60 -19.03
N GLU A 107 -2.04 4.69 -18.75
CA GLU A 107 -0.59 4.92 -18.77
C GLU A 107 0.02 4.56 -20.14
N GLU A 108 -0.82 4.11 -21.10
CA GLU A 108 -0.37 3.65 -22.42
C GLU A 108 0.70 2.54 -22.36
N ALA A 109 0.75 1.84 -21.23
CA ALA A 109 1.74 0.79 -20.95
C ALA A 109 1.43 -0.55 -21.62
N VAL A 110 0.26 -0.73 -22.21
CA VAL A 110 -0.20 -1.97 -22.85
C VAL A 110 -0.41 -1.72 -24.33
N THR A 111 0.34 -2.42 -25.18
CA THR A 111 0.27 -2.27 -26.65
C THR A 111 0.31 -3.64 -27.33
N PHE A 112 -0.22 -3.73 -28.55
CA PHE A 112 -0.02 -4.89 -29.41
C PHE A 112 1.06 -4.56 -30.45
N GLN A 113 2.10 -5.41 -30.52
CA GLN A 113 3.16 -5.33 -31.50
C GLN A 113 3.29 -6.68 -32.20
N ASP A 114 3.14 -6.71 -33.52
CA ASP A 114 3.22 -7.92 -34.34
C ASP A 114 2.30 -9.06 -33.85
N GLY A 115 1.10 -8.71 -33.37
CA GLY A 115 0.11 -9.67 -32.85
C GLY A 115 0.38 -10.14 -31.42
N LYS A 116 1.43 -9.68 -30.77
CA LYS A 116 1.75 -9.97 -29.36
C LYS A 116 1.48 -8.78 -28.48
N LEU A 117 0.97 -9.05 -27.30
CA LEU A 117 0.76 -8.03 -26.27
C LEU A 117 2.10 -7.74 -25.56
N VAL A 118 2.44 -6.47 -25.51
CA VAL A 118 3.64 -5.97 -24.82
C VAL A 118 3.19 -5.06 -23.66
N ILE A 119 3.81 -5.25 -22.51
CA ILE A 119 3.61 -4.40 -21.33
C ILE A 119 4.92 -3.65 -21.06
N ASP A 120 4.86 -2.33 -21.16
CA ASP A 120 5.96 -1.48 -20.73
C ASP A 120 5.92 -1.35 -19.19
N THR A 121 6.85 -2.03 -18.53
CA THR A 121 6.97 -2.03 -17.07
C THR A 121 7.45 -0.69 -16.48
N GLN A 122 8.01 0.19 -17.31
CA GLN A 122 8.40 1.54 -16.88
C GLN A 122 7.19 2.48 -16.78
N LEU A 123 6.20 2.26 -17.64
CA LEU A 123 4.96 3.05 -17.66
C LEU A 123 3.87 2.42 -16.79
N CYS A 124 3.90 1.09 -16.60
CA CYS A 124 2.85 0.37 -15.88
C CYS A 124 2.83 0.73 -14.40
N ASN A 125 1.69 1.25 -13.93
CA ASN A 125 1.44 1.54 -12.51
C ASN A 125 0.76 0.40 -11.75
N TYR A 126 0.66 -0.78 -12.34
CA TYR A 126 0.08 -2.00 -11.74
C TYR A 126 -1.38 -1.85 -11.26
N CYS A 127 -2.19 -1.02 -11.92
CA CYS A 127 -3.60 -0.81 -11.53
C CYS A 127 -4.55 -1.95 -11.90
N GLY A 128 -4.13 -2.92 -12.70
CA GLY A 128 -4.93 -4.08 -13.11
C GLY A 128 -6.11 -3.76 -14.05
N ARG A 129 -6.23 -2.54 -14.57
CA ARG A 129 -7.36 -2.12 -15.41
C ARG A 129 -7.46 -2.91 -16.71
N CYS A 130 -6.33 -3.24 -17.34
CA CYS A 130 -6.27 -4.06 -18.54
C CYS A 130 -6.91 -5.43 -18.33
N ALA A 131 -6.63 -6.07 -17.20
CA ALA A 131 -7.23 -7.35 -16.83
C ALA A 131 -8.74 -7.22 -16.54
N LYS A 132 -9.12 -6.24 -15.71
CA LYS A 132 -10.52 -5.97 -15.34
C LYS A 132 -11.42 -5.63 -16.53
N SER A 133 -10.86 -5.09 -17.61
CA SER A 133 -11.59 -4.73 -18.83
C SER A 133 -11.67 -5.86 -19.86
N CYS A 134 -10.93 -6.97 -19.63
CA CYS A 134 -10.87 -8.07 -20.58
C CYS A 134 -12.19 -8.86 -20.63
N PRO A 135 -12.84 -8.99 -21.80
CA PRO A 135 -14.12 -9.67 -21.89
C PRO A 135 -14.01 -11.21 -21.88
N VAL A 136 -12.79 -11.77 -21.94
CA VAL A 136 -12.55 -13.22 -22.06
C VAL A 136 -11.57 -13.75 -21.03
N ASP A 137 -11.31 -13.00 -19.97
CA ASP A 137 -10.41 -13.37 -18.87
C ASP A 137 -9.01 -13.84 -19.32
N ALA A 138 -8.46 -13.19 -20.37
CA ALA A 138 -7.14 -13.49 -20.91
C ALA A 138 -5.97 -12.95 -20.04
N TRP A 139 -6.18 -12.83 -18.72
CA TRP A 139 -5.20 -12.36 -17.76
C TRP A 139 -5.24 -13.17 -16.48
N ASP A 140 -4.08 -13.54 -15.97
CA ASP A 140 -3.93 -13.91 -14.57
C ASP A 140 -3.64 -12.67 -13.75
N VAL A 141 -4.26 -12.57 -12.58
CA VAL A 141 -4.15 -11.42 -11.70
C VAL A 141 -3.90 -11.90 -10.29
N ASN A 142 -2.76 -11.48 -9.72
CA ASN A 142 -2.45 -11.72 -8.33
C ASN A 142 -2.36 -10.38 -7.57
N GLU A 143 -2.70 -10.40 -6.30
CA GLU A 143 -2.50 -9.27 -5.42
C GLU A 143 -1.01 -8.92 -5.29
N ALA A 144 -0.74 -7.63 -5.25
CA ALA A 144 0.61 -7.11 -5.08
C ALA A 144 0.56 -5.75 -4.37
N PHE A 145 1.72 -5.25 -3.97
CA PHE A 145 1.83 -4.04 -3.16
C PHE A 145 2.94 -3.13 -3.68
N LEU A 146 2.66 -1.84 -3.73
CA LEU A 146 3.67 -0.79 -3.84
C LEU A 146 3.81 -0.11 -2.49
N VAL A 147 5.03 0.00 -2.00
CA VAL A 147 5.31 0.53 -0.67
C VAL A 147 6.14 1.79 -0.77
N SER A 148 5.67 2.85 -0.10
CA SER A 148 6.37 4.12 0.02
C SER A 148 6.78 4.39 1.46
N PHE A 149 7.90 5.09 1.65
CA PHE A 149 8.52 5.37 2.94
C PHE A 149 8.78 6.85 3.16
N GLY A 150 8.61 7.32 4.38
CA GLY A 150 8.97 8.67 4.78
C GLY A 150 7.98 9.74 4.36
N GLY A 151 6.72 9.39 4.15
CA GLY A 151 5.67 10.38 3.93
C GLY A 151 5.35 11.19 5.18
N THR A 152 4.98 12.45 5.00
CA THR A 152 4.52 13.33 6.07
C THR A 152 3.44 14.26 5.57
N PHE A 153 2.42 14.51 6.40
CA PHE A 153 1.39 15.50 6.14
C PHE A 153 1.07 16.27 7.43
N GLY A 154 1.17 17.58 7.36
CA GLY A 154 0.98 18.51 8.47
C GLY A 154 1.88 19.73 8.30
N ASN A 155 2.67 20.12 9.31
CA ASN A 155 3.61 21.23 9.22
C ASN A 155 4.68 21.04 8.14
N HIS A 156 5.06 19.80 7.90
CA HIS A 156 5.85 19.38 6.75
C HIS A 156 5.01 18.48 5.85
N ILE A 157 4.98 18.80 4.57
CA ILE A 157 4.31 17.98 3.56
C ILE A 157 5.40 17.37 2.68
N SER A 158 5.43 16.04 2.63
CA SER A 158 6.33 15.29 1.77
C SER A 158 5.66 13.99 1.35
N LYS A 159 5.75 13.69 0.08
CA LYS A 159 5.37 12.40 -0.46
C LYS A 159 6.41 11.35 -0.07
N GLY A 160 5.97 10.20 0.39
CA GLY A 160 6.84 9.05 0.61
C GLY A 160 7.48 8.57 -0.71
N ARG A 161 8.67 8.01 -0.60
CA ARG A 161 9.44 7.51 -1.76
C ARG A 161 9.24 6.01 -1.93
N GLU A 162 9.01 5.59 -3.15
CA GLU A 162 8.97 4.19 -3.58
C GLU A 162 10.35 3.83 -4.13
N PHE A 163 11.12 3.04 -3.42
CA PHE A 163 12.46 2.58 -3.84
C PHE A 163 12.57 1.05 -3.89
N LEU A 164 11.48 0.35 -3.57
CA LEU A 164 11.41 -1.10 -3.69
C LEU A 164 10.66 -1.50 -4.97
N PRO A 165 11.00 -2.66 -5.56
CA PRO A 165 10.21 -3.25 -6.63
C PRO A 165 8.80 -3.63 -6.14
N LEU A 166 7.93 -4.02 -7.07
CA LEU A 166 6.63 -4.57 -6.76
C LEU A 166 6.75 -5.75 -5.79
N ILE A 167 6.07 -5.67 -4.67
CA ILE A 167 5.99 -6.73 -3.66
C ILE A 167 4.83 -7.65 -4.02
N THR A 168 5.08 -8.94 -4.11
CA THR A 168 4.13 -9.93 -4.66
C THR A 168 3.61 -10.92 -3.62
N SER A 169 3.95 -10.75 -2.34
CA SER A 169 3.40 -11.55 -1.26
C SER A 169 3.30 -10.76 0.05
N GLU A 170 2.34 -11.11 0.89
CA GLU A 170 2.20 -10.52 2.23
C GLU A 170 3.41 -10.81 3.11
N GLU A 171 4.02 -11.98 2.98
CA GLU A 171 5.26 -12.30 3.72
C GLU A 171 6.39 -11.32 3.40
N GLN A 172 6.57 -10.96 2.12
CA GLN A 172 7.54 -9.94 1.72
C GLN A 172 7.14 -8.57 2.26
N LEU A 173 5.85 -8.23 2.21
CA LEU A 173 5.32 -6.97 2.73
C LEU A 173 5.62 -6.84 4.23
N PHE A 174 5.34 -7.87 5.03
CA PHE A 174 5.61 -7.84 6.46
C PHE A 174 7.10 -7.79 6.78
N ARG A 175 7.95 -8.49 6.04
CA ARG A 175 9.41 -8.34 6.19
C ARG A 175 9.88 -6.92 5.95
N VAL A 176 9.33 -6.26 4.94
CA VAL A 176 9.66 -4.86 4.62
C VAL A 176 9.17 -3.90 5.69
N THR A 177 7.94 -4.09 6.19
CA THR A 177 7.39 -3.25 7.26
C THR A 177 8.10 -3.46 8.59
N ASP A 178 8.47 -4.70 8.93
CA ASP A 178 9.31 -5.03 10.10
C ASP A 178 10.67 -4.32 10.02
N ALA A 179 11.31 -4.38 8.85
CA ALA A 179 12.60 -3.72 8.62
C ALA A 179 12.49 -2.18 8.76
N ALA A 180 11.43 -1.58 8.22
CA ALA A 180 11.20 -0.14 8.32
C ALA A 180 11.00 0.32 9.78
N ILE A 181 10.23 -0.43 10.56
CA ILE A 181 10.02 -0.16 11.99
C ILE A 181 11.33 -0.34 12.77
N GLN A 182 12.06 -1.42 12.50
CA GLN A 182 13.33 -1.69 13.17
C GLN A 182 14.37 -0.62 12.85
N PHE A 183 14.50 -0.26 11.57
CA PHE A 183 15.37 0.84 11.14
C PHE A 183 15.05 2.14 11.90
N PHE A 184 13.77 2.47 12.02
CA PHE A 184 13.34 3.66 12.74
C PHE A 184 13.64 3.58 14.23
N ALA A 185 13.43 2.42 14.86
CA ALA A 185 13.72 2.21 16.27
C ALA A 185 15.23 2.36 16.58
N ASP A 186 16.08 1.86 15.67
CA ASP A 186 17.53 1.81 15.89
C ASP A 186 18.24 3.14 15.57
N HIS A 187 17.71 3.90 14.61
CA HIS A 187 18.43 5.06 14.06
C HIS A 187 17.81 6.41 14.36
N ALA A 188 16.52 6.48 14.74
CA ALA A 188 15.88 7.76 14.97
C ALA A 188 16.34 8.42 16.30
N ASN A 189 16.56 9.72 16.25
CA ASN A 189 16.71 10.52 17.45
C ASN A 189 15.36 10.73 18.15
N ALA A 190 15.37 10.99 19.45
CA ALA A 190 14.14 11.29 20.19
C ALA A 190 13.39 12.49 19.55
N GLY A 191 12.12 12.30 19.21
CA GLY A 191 11.30 13.31 18.55
C GLY A 191 11.50 13.46 17.03
N GLU A 192 12.40 12.69 16.43
CA GLU A 192 12.65 12.70 14.98
C GLU A 192 11.57 11.90 14.24
N ARG A 193 11.07 12.42 13.11
CA ARG A 193 10.15 11.69 12.24
C ARG A 193 10.90 10.74 11.32
N PHE A 194 10.28 9.65 10.93
CA PHE A 194 10.85 8.62 10.06
C PHE A 194 11.46 9.17 8.76
N LYS A 195 10.77 10.12 8.10
CA LYS A 195 11.32 10.83 6.94
C LYS A 195 12.71 11.41 7.20
N PHE A 196 12.87 12.14 8.31
CA PHE A 196 14.13 12.81 8.61
C PHE A 196 15.22 11.83 9.04
N THR A 197 14.83 10.70 9.64
CA THR A 197 15.75 9.60 9.91
C THR A 197 16.30 9.01 8.61
N ILE A 198 15.43 8.73 7.62
CA ILE A 198 15.85 8.25 6.29
C ILE A 198 16.76 9.28 5.60
N ASP A 199 16.37 10.55 5.60
CA ASP A 199 17.16 11.61 4.95
C ASP A 199 18.57 11.79 5.56
N ARG A 200 18.70 11.50 6.86
CA ARG A 200 19.98 11.63 7.60
C ARG A 200 20.86 10.39 7.48
N VAL A 201 20.27 9.20 7.54
CA VAL A 201 21.01 7.93 7.58
C VAL A 201 21.25 7.38 6.17
N GLY A 202 20.34 7.60 5.25
CA GLY A 202 20.28 7.05 3.90
C GLY A 202 19.17 6.02 3.71
N GLU A 203 18.99 5.60 2.47
CA GLU A 203 17.98 4.60 2.05
C GLU A 203 18.50 3.18 2.21
#